data_d1b1b6751789c002592a0fd58930cf11
#
_entry.id   d1b1b6751789c002592a0fd58930cf11
#
_cell.length_a   1.000
_cell.length_b   1.000
_cell.length_c   1.000
_cell.angle_alpha   90.00
_cell.angle_beta   90.00
_cell.angle_gamma   90.00
#
_symmetry.space_group_name_H-M   'P 1'
#
loop_
_entity.id
_entity.type
_entity.pdbx_description
1 polymer ?
#
loop_
_entity_poly.entity_id
_entity_poly.type
_entity_poly.pdbx_seq_one_letter_code
_entity_poly.pdbx_strand_id
1 'polypeptide(L)'
;MKNRKKLVITLIGVIVLGIGLFVYQTFIKKQLHFKENLTVEINGKFNPNSYISEVEHGSVKDVACQSKNLNIKKLGKYEVTYTYKNREYTTTIQVVDTTKPVFKGLDDLTVSLNTTLDLKAGVEVSDNSLEEIKYKIDDKKIDTSKEGTYEVTYSA
;
A
#
# COMPACT_ATOMS: atom_id res chain seq x y z
N MET A 1 9.01 -66.60 -10.01
CA MET A 1 9.72 -65.43 -10.63
C MET A 1 8.79 -64.29 -11.03
N LYS A 2 7.62 -64.51 -11.58
CA LYS A 2 6.68 -63.49 -12.10
C LYS A 2 6.20 -62.48 -11.02
N ASN A 3 5.96 -62.96 -9.75
CA ASN A 3 5.49 -62.09 -8.65
C ASN A 3 6.59 -61.20 -8.07
N ARG A 4 7.85 -61.61 -8.06
CA ARG A 4 8.95 -60.76 -7.61
C ARG A 4 9.20 -59.59 -8.54
N LYS A 5 9.10 -59.77 -9.87
CA LYS A 5 9.21 -58.69 -10.87
C LYS A 5 8.09 -57.65 -10.72
N LYS A 6 6.84 -58.09 -10.49
CA LYS A 6 5.71 -57.17 -10.24
C LYS A 6 5.92 -56.38 -8.97
N LEU A 7 6.38 -56.95 -7.89
CA LEU A 7 6.63 -56.29 -6.63
C LEU A 7 7.74 -55.23 -6.76
N VAL A 8 8.83 -55.57 -7.44
CA VAL A 8 9.96 -54.62 -7.68
C VAL A 8 9.50 -53.44 -8.53
N ILE A 9 8.73 -53.64 -9.60
CA ILE A 9 8.20 -52.56 -10.47
C ILE A 9 7.26 -51.66 -9.66
N THR A 10 6.40 -52.19 -8.83
CA THR A 10 5.51 -51.43 -7.95
C THR A 10 6.31 -50.59 -6.95
N LEU A 11 7.33 -51.18 -6.32
CA LEU A 11 8.17 -50.48 -5.35
C LEU A 11 8.96 -49.33 -5.98
N ILE A 12 9.54 -49.51 -7.18
CA ILE A 12 10.23 -48.48 -7.96
C ILE A 12 9.24 -47.38 -8.31
N GLY A 13 8.03 -47.69 -8.77
CA GLY A 13 6.99 -46.72 -9.09
C GLY A 13 6.63 -45.82 -7.89
N VAL A 14 6.48 -46.40 -6.70
CA VAL A 14 6.20 -45.62 -5.48
C VAL A 14 7.36 -44.72 -5.07
N ILE A 15 8.60 -45.20 -5.22
CA ILE A 15 9.81 -44.39 -4.93
C ILE A 15 9.92 -43.23 -5.91
N VAL A 16 9.72 -43.43 -7.20
CA VAL A 16 9.78 -42.36 -8.20
C VAL A 16 8.67 -41.33 -7.97
N LEU A 17 7.44 -41.75 -7.64
CA LEU A 17 6.36 -40.85 -7.28
C LEU A 17 6.67 -40.07 -5.99
N GLY A 18 7.23 -40.73 -5.00
CA GLY A 18 7.65 -40.08 -3.75
C GLY A 18 8.76 -39.05 -3.94
N ILE A 19 9.77 -39.36 -4.78
CA ILE A 19 10.83 -38.41 -5.12
C ILE A 19 10.26 -37.25 -5.94
N GLY A 20 9.38 -37.52 -6.90
CA GLY A 20 8.72 -36.47 -7.70
C GLY A 20 7.89 -35.52 -6.84
N LEU A 21 7.11 -36.05 -5.89
CA LEU A 21 6.33 -35.24 -4.95
C LEU A 21 7.22 -34.43 -4.02
N PHE A 22 8.31 -35.03 -3.50
CA PHE A 22 9.28 -34.34 -2.66
C PHE A 22 9.97 -33.18 -3.41
N VAL A 23 10.43 -33.41 -4.63
CA VAL A 23 11.01 -32.39 -5.49
C VAL A 23 10.00 -31.28 -5.77
N TYR A 24 8.75 -31.62 -6.10
CA TYR A 24 7.69 -30.65 -6.33
C TYR A 24 7.45 -29.78 -5.09
N GLN A 25 7.25 -30.37 -3.92
CA GLN A 25 7.01 -29.62 -2.70
C GLN A 25 8.21 -28.78 -2.26
N THR A 26 9.43 -29.29 -2.45
CA THR A 26 10.63 -28.62 -1.97
C THR A 26 11.16 -27.57 -2.94
N PHE A 27 11.06 -27.81 -4.25
CA PHE A 27 11.71 -26.98 -5.28
C PHE A 27 10.76 -26.28 -6.25
N ILE A 28 9.52 -26.77 -6.40
CA ILE A 28 8.57 -26.22 -7.38
C ILE A 28 7.47 -25.41 -6.70
N LYS A 29 6.94 -25.91 -5.58
CA LYS A 29 5.88 -25.22 -4.85
C LYS A 29 6.37 -23.87 -4.32
N LYS A 30 5.55 -22.84 -4.51
CA LYS A 30 5.81 -21.51 -3.96
C LYS A 30 5.80 -21.59 -2.43
N GLN A 31 6.86 -21.13 -1.80
CA GLN A 31 7.04 -21.21 -0.33
C GLN A 31 6.87 -19.87 0.38
N LEU A 32 6.76 -18.80 -0.39
CA LEU A 32 6.50 -17.46 0.11
C LEU A 32 5.25 -16.89 -0.58
N HIS A 33 4.28 -16.49 0.23
CA HIS A 33 3.01 -15.95 -0.24
C HIS A 33 2.85 -14.50 0.23
N PHE A 34 2.26 -13.68 -0.62
CA PHE A 34 2.01 -12.27 -0.34
C PHE A 34 0.51 -12.04 -0.11
N LYS A 35 0.19 -11.00 0.65
CA LYS A 35 -1.17 -10.50 0.80
C LYS A 35 -1.70 -9.95 -0.53
N GLU A 36 -2.99 -9.76 -0.59
CA GLU A 36 -3.63 -8.96 -1.63
C GLU A 36 -3.39 -7.46 -1.34
N ASN A 37 -3.52 -6.61 -2.38
CA ASN A 37 -3.44 -5.16 -2.26
C ASN A 37 -2.16 -4.66 -1.56
N LEU A 38 -1.02 -4.88 -2.21
CA LEU A 38 0.29 -4.48 -1.71
C LEU A 38 0.50 -2.98 -1.92
N THR A 39 -0.06 -2.16 -1.04
CA THR A 39 0.03 -0.70 -1.10
C THR A 39 0.83 -0.14 0.06
N VAL A 40 1.48 0.99 -0.16
CA VAL A 40 2.09 1.83 0.88
C VAL A 40 1.70 3.28 0.62
N GLU A 41 1.35 3.99 1.67
CA GLU A 41 1.00 5.40 1.59
C GLU A 41 2.22 6.26 1.24
N ILE A 42 2.05 7.29 0.41
CA ILE A 42 3.12 8.22 0.06
C ILE A 42 3.72 8.83 1.33
N ASN A 43 5.05 8.96 1.36
CA ASN A 43 5.81 9.38 2.54
C ASN A 43 5.58 8.53 3.80
N GLY A 44 4.84 7.42 3.68
CA GLY A 44 4.59 6.48 4.77
C GLY A 44 5.80 5.60 5.07
N LYS A 45 5.64 4.68 6.01
CA LYS A 45 6.70 3.74 6.39
C LYS A 45 6.54 2.41 5.67
N PHE A 46 7.49 2.05 4.83
CA PHE A 46 7.54 0.73 4.22
C PHE A 46 8.04 -0.31 5.23
N ASN A 47 7.21 -1.30 5.52
CA ASN A 47 7.60 -2.46 6.32
C ASN A 47 7.45 -3.72 5.45
N PRO A 48 8.53 -4.29 4.90
CA PRO A 48 8.46 -5.41 3.98
C PRO A 48 7.75 -6.63 4.54
N ASN A 49 7.91 -6.89 5.83
CA ASN A 49 7.33 -8.06 6.48
C ASN A 49 5.79 -8.01 6.55
N SER A 50 5.21 -6.80 6.54
CA SER A 50 3.76 -6.63 6.60
C SER A 50 3.02 -7.11 5.35
N TYR A 51 3.71 -7.28 4.25
CA TYR A 51 3.17 -7.72 2.95
C TYR A 51 3.18 -9.23 2.75
N ILE A 52 3.86 -9.97 3.63
CA ILE A 52 3.89 -11.43 3.60
C ILE A 52 2.62 -11.97 4.25
N SER A 53 1.93 -12.88 3.58
CA SER A 53 0.78 -13.59 4.14
C SER A 53 1.17 -14.90 4.79
N GLU A 54 2.10 -15.65 4.17
CA GLU A 54 2.52 -16.95 4.65
C GLU A 54 3.96 -17.27 4.23
N VAL A 55 4.70 -17.94 5.10
CA VAL A 55 6.03 -18.51 4.84
C VAL A 55 5.97 -20.01 5.14
N GLU A 56 6.02 -20.86 4.11
CA GLU A 56 5.99 -22.30 4.28
C GLU A 56 7.30 -22.82 4.88
N HIS A 57 7.19 -23.60 5.94
CA HIS A 57 8.33 -24.22 6.66
C HIS A 57 9.38 -23.22 7.15
N GLY A 58 8.94 -22.06 7.64
CA GLY A 58 9.81 -21.02 8.19
C GLY A 58 9.05 -19.87 8.84
N SER A 59 9.74 -18.78 9.01
CA SER A 59 9.22 -17.56 9.63
C SER A 59 9.45 -16.35 8.75
N VAL A 60 8.65 -15.31 8.91
CA VAL A 60 8.85 -14.02 8.24
C VAL A 60 10.24 -13.43 8.52
N LYS A 61 10.84 -13.77 9.68
CA LYS A 61 12.19 -13.33 10.04
C LYS A 61 13.30 -13.95 9.17
N ASP A 62 13.00 -15.07 8.51
CA ASP A 62 13.94 -15.76 7.61
C ASP A 62 13.91 -15.20 6.18
N VAL A 63 13.05 -14.22 5.92
CA VAL A 63 12.85 -13.61 4.61
C VAL A 63 13.63 -12.31 4.53
N ALA A 64 14.56 -12.22 3.57
CA ALA A 64 15.23 -10.97 3.24
C ALA A 64 14.44 -10.19 2.19
N CYS A 65 14.53 -8.87 2.22
CA CYS A 65 13.85 -8.00 1.25
C CYS A 65 14.84 -7.00 0.64
N GLN A 66 14.79 -6.85 -0.67
CA GLN A 66 15.52 -5.84 -1.43
C GLN A 66 14.51 -4.88 -2.07
N SER A 67 14.50 -3.64 -1.60
CA SER A 67 13.58 -2.59 -2.03
C SER A 67 14.30 -1.34 -2.55
N LYS A 68 15.49 -1.51 -3.15
CA LYS A 68 16.34 -0.38 -3.61
C LYS A 68 15.63 0.56 -4.60
N ASN A 69 14.72 0.03 -5.40
CA ASN A 69 13.99 0.79 -6.43
C ASN A 69 12.67 1.39 -5.89
N LEU A 70 12.26 1.05 -4.68
CA LEU A 70 11.04 1.58 -4.08
C LEU A 70 11.25 3.03 -3.66
N ASN A 71 10.51 3.94 -4.28
CA ASN A 71 10.48 5.35 -3.92
C ASN A 71 9.13 5.70 -3.30
N ILE A 72 9.06 5.68 -1.97
CA ILE A 72 7.84 6.02 -1.22
C ILE A 72 7.43 7.49 -1.29
N LYS A 73 8.27 8.37 -1.87
CA LYS A 73 7.98 9.79 -2.07
C LYS A 73 7.33 10.08 -3.43
N LYS A 74 7.10 9.06 -4.24
CA LYS A 74 6.53 9.22 -5.57
C LYS A 74 5.49 8.14 -5.84
N LEU A 75 4.30 8.56 -6.24
CA LEU A 75 3.23 7.65 -6.65
C LEU A 75 3.69 6.74 -7.78
N GLY A 76 3.28 5.49 -7.75
CA GLY A 76 3.64 4.54 -8.79
C GLY A 76 3.69 3.10 -8.32
N LYS A 77 4.10 2.23 -9.24
CA LYS A 77 4.29 0.80 -8.99
C LYS A 77 5.78 0.48 -9.01
N TYR A 78 6.23 -0.24 -7.99
CA TYR A 78 7.63 -0.55 -7.77
C TYR A 78 7.80 -2.04 -7.53
N GLU A 79 8.75 -2.65 -8.22
CA GLU A 79 9.11 -4.03 -7.99
C GLU A 79 9.99 -4.15 -6.74
N VAL A 80 9.66 -5.12 -5.90
CA VAL A 80 10.39 -5.46 -4.68
C VAL A 80 10.68 -6.95 -4.70
N THR A 81 11.93 -7.32 -4.43
CA THR A 81 12.38 -8.70 -4.42
C THR A 81 12.57 -9.19 -3.00
N TYR A 82 11.95 -10.32 -2.70
CA TYR A 82 12.10 -11.05 -1.45
C TYR A 82 12.92 -12.31 -1.70
N THR A 83 13.80 -12.64 -0.78
CA THR A 83 14.61 -13.86 -0.85
C THR A 83 14.29 -14.77 0.34
N TYR A 84 13.89 -16.00 0.05
CA TYR A 84 13.64 -17.04 1.05
C TYR A 84 14.22 -18.37 0.58
N LYS A 85 15.00 -19.05 1.41
CA LYS A 85 15.67 -20.33 1.09
C LYS A 85 16.40 -20.30 -0.27
N ASN A 86 17.19 -19.26 -0.51
CA ASN A 86 17.94 -19.03 -1.75
C ASN A 86 17.08 -18.93 -3.02
N ARG A 87 15.78 -18.59 -2.87
CA ARG A 87 14.87 -18.34 -3.98
C ARG A 87 14.37 -16.90 -3.93
N GLU A 88 14.27 -16.30 -5.09
CA GLU A 88 13.76 -14.95 -5.26
C GLU A 88 12.26 -14.97 -5.62
N TYR A 89 11.54 -14.06 -5.02
CA TYR A 89 10.12 -13.83 -5.22
C TYR A 89 9.91 -12.34 -5.48
N THR A 90 9.63 -11.96 -6.71
CA THR A 90 9.35 -10.57 -7.06
C THR A 90 7.86 -10.28 -6.93
N THR A 91 7.55 -9.15 -6.34
CA THR A 91 6.19 -8.62 -6.26
C THR A 91 6.17 -7.12 -6.50
N THR A 92 5.00 -6.56 -6.73
CA THR A 92 4.82 -5.13 -7.00
C THR A 92 4.18 -4.46 -5.79
N ILE A 93 4.82 -3.43 -5.25
CA ILE A 93 4.26 -2.52 -4.25
C ILE A 93 3.76 -1.26 -4.97
N GLN A 94 2.54 -0.86 -4.69
CA GLN A 94 1.99 0.38 -5.22
C GLN A 94 2.07 1.48 -4.15
N VAL A 95 2.76 2.57 -4.46
CA VAL A 95 2.73 3.80 -3.65
C VAL A 95 1.47 4.56 -4.02
N VAL A 96 0.63 4.82 -3.05
CA VAL A 96 -0.68 5.48 -3.19
C VAL A 96 -0.73 6.71 -2.28
N ASP A 97 -1.65 7.61 -2.59
CA ASP A 97 -2.06 8.70 -1.73
C ASP A 97 -3.57 8.55 -1.50
N THR A 98 -3.93 8.17 -0.30
CA THR A 98 -5.32 7.95 0.13
C THR A 98 -5.69 8.83 1.32
N THR A 99 -4.73 9.58 1.83
CA THR A 99 -4.95 10.55 2.91
C THR A 99 -5.65 11.77 2.35
N LYS A 100 -6.63 12.28 3.06
CA LYS A 100 -7.34 13.48 2.64
C LYS A 100 -6.62 14.72 3.17
N PRO A 101 -6.59 15.82 2.41
CA PRO A 101 -6.09 17.09 2.89
C PRO A 101 -6.82 17.57 4.13
N VAL A 102 -6.09 18.24 5.01
CA VAL A 102 -6.61 18.81 6.25
C VAL A 102 -6.49 20.33 6.20
N PHE A 103 -7.62 21.00 6.42
CA PHE A 103 -7.69 22.46 6.57
C PHE A 103 -7.48 22.85 8.04
N LYS A 104 -6.81 24.00 8.24
CA LYS A 104 -6.65 24.68 9.52
C LYS A 104 -6.98 26.17 9.36
N GLY A 105 -7.33 26.84 10.44
CA GLY A 105 -7.69 28.25 10.43
C GLY A 105 -9.06 28.56 9.86
N LEU A 106 -9.95 27.57 9.87
CA LEU A 106 -11.36 27.76 9.48
C LEU A 106 -12.19 28.06 10.74
N ASP A 107 -12.08 29.29 11.24
CA ASP A 107 -12.81 29.78 12.39
C ASP A 107 -13.99 30.64 11.97
N ASP A 108 -15.03 30.73 12.83
CA ASP A 108 -16.14 31.63 12.62
C ASP A 108 -15.66 33.07 12.63
N LEU A 109 -16.06 33.84 11.62
CA LEU A 109 -15.65 35.23 11.46
C LEU A 109 -16.86 36.17 11.60
N THR A 110 -16.75 37.13 12.51
CA THR A 110 -17.73 38.21 12.65
C THR A 110 -17.16 39.50 12.05
N VAL A 111 -17.91 40.12 11.15
CA VAL A 111 -17.48 41.34 10.45
C VAL A 111 -18.60 42.38 10.44
N SER A 112 -18.22 43.65 10.28
CA SER A 112 -19.19 44.73 10.09
C SER A 112 -19.80 44.69 8.69
N LEU A 113 -20.97 45.28 8.53
CA LEU A 113 -21.59 45.42 7.21
C LEU A 113 -20.68 46.16 6.22
N ASN A 114 -20.79 45.76 4.97
CA ASN A 114 -19.99 46.22 3.84
C ASN A 114 -18.47 46.04 3.98
N THR A 115 -18.04 45.10 4.80
CA THR A 115 -16.60 44.72 4.92
C THR A 115 -16.17 43.87 3.73
N THR A 116 -15.00 44.17 3.18
CA THR A 116 -14.34 43.27 2.22
C THR A 116 -13.70 42.12 2.96
N LEU A 117 -14.02 40.88 2.57
CA LEU A 117 -13.53 39.66 3.22
C LEU A 117 -12.30 39.13 2.49
N ASP A 118 -11.27 38.77 3.25
CA ASP A 118 -10.20 37.90 2.78
C ASP A 118 -10.41 36.48 3.35
N LEU A 119 -11.10 35.66 2.59
CA LEU A 119 -11.41 34.29 2.97
C LEU A 119 -10.22 33.32 2.89
N LYS A 120 -9.05 33.82 2.46
CA LYS A 120 -7.80 33.03 2.45
C LYS A 120 -6.91 33.34 3.64
N ALA A 121 -7.16 34.45 4.32
CA ALA A 121 -6.34 34.86 5.46
C ALA A 121 -6.36 33.83 6.58
N GLY A 122 -5.20 33.33 6.98
CA GLY A 122 -5.05 32.36 8.05
C GLY A 122 -5.44 30.93 7.70
N VAL A 123 -5.93 30.66 6.48
CA VAL A 123 -6.28 29.30 6.05
C VAL A 123 -5.04 28.56 5.56
N GLU A 124 -4.74 27.44 6.19
CA GLU A 124 -3.70 26.51 5.80
C GLU A 124 -4.33 25.19 5.36
N VAL A 125 -3.78 24.57 4.32
CA VAL A 125 -4.13 23.22 3.89
C VAL A 125 -2.87 22.37 3.83
N SER A 126 -2.93 21.17 4.37
CA SER A 126 -1.79 20.26 4.42
C SER A 126 -2.20 18.83 4.13
N ASP A 127 -1.27 18.06 3.62
CA ASP A 127 -1.42 16.65 3.30
C ASP A 127 -0.10 15.90 3.52
N ASN A 128 -0.15 14.57 3.54
CA ASN A 128 1.05 13.74 3.67
C ASN A 128 1.87 13.64 2.37
N SER A 129 1.31 14.02 1.24
CA SER A 129 2.02 14.06 -0.06
C SER A 129 3.11 15.12 -0.12
N LEU A 130 3.05 16.13 0.74
CA LEU A 130 3.97 17.28 0.78
C LEU A 130 3.95 18.11 -0.53
N GLU A 131 2.96 17.93 -1.38
CA GLU A 131 2.73 18.77 -2.55
C GLU A 131 1.91 20.02 -2.17
N GLU A 132 2.04 21.08 -2.95
CA GLU A 132 1.18 22.25 -2.78
C GLU A 132 -0.25 21.92 -3.15
N ILE A 133 -1.15 21.98 -2.16
CA ILE A 133 -2.55 21.63 -2.35
C ILE A 133 -3.33 22.87 -2.81
N LYS A 134 -3.96 22.76 -3.97
CA LYS A 134 -4.89 23.76 -4.47
C LYS A 134 -6.28 23.49 -3.90
N TYR A 135 -6.89 24.53 -3.33
CA TYR A 135 -8.25 24.46 -2.82
C TYR A 135 -9.16 25.51 -3.43
N LYS A 136 -10.44 25.29 -3.31
CA LYS A 136 -11.52 26.18 -3.78
C LYS A 136 -12.31 26.68 -2.59
N ILE A 137 -12.84 27.90 -2.74
CA ILE A 137 -13.75 28.54 -1.79
C ILE A 137 -15.06 28.78 -2.52
N ASP A 138 -16.16 28.30 -1.96
CA ASP A 138 -17.50 28.66 -2.42
C ASP A 138 -18.09 29.69 -1.44
N ASP A 139 -18.10 30.93 -1.90
CA ASP A 139 -18.51 32.14 -1.21
C ASP A 139 -19.73 32.82 -1.84
N LYS A 140 -20.36 32.17 -2.84
CA LYS A 140 -21.41 32.74 -3.68
C LYS A 140 -22.63 33.24 -2.92
N LYS A 141 -22.83 32.74 -1.70
CA LYS A 141 -24.01 33.10 -0.87
C LYS A 141 -23.73 34.25 0.08
N ILE A 142 -22.47 34.73 0.14
CA ILE A 142 -22.10 35.83 1.04
C ILE A 142 -22.60 37.16 0.49
N ASP A 143 -23.33 37.91 1.30
CA ASP A 143 -23.76 39.28 1.01
C ASP A 143 -23.47 40.15 2.24
N THR A 144 -22.29 40.75 2.28
CA THR A 144 -21.87 41.60 3.41
C THR A 144 -22.70 42.88 3.55
N SER A 145 -23.53 43.24 2.56
CA SER A 145 -24.44 44.40 2.67
C SER A 145 -25.66 44.10 3.57
N LYS A 146 -25.88 42.87 3.95
CA LYS A 146 -27.03 42.44 4.77
C LYS A 146 -26.55 41.72 6.02
N GLU A 147 -27.27 41.96 7.12
CA GLU A 147 -27.08 41.19 8.34
C GLU A 147 -27.56 39.74 8.14
N GLY A 148 -26.74 38.79 8.65
CA GLY A 148 -27.08 37.37 8.57
C GLY A 148 -25.88 36.49 8.86
N THR A 149 -26.11 35.19 8.91
CA THR A 149 -25.07 34.17 8.99
C THR A 149 -24.95 33.50 7.64
N TYR A 150 -23.73 33.46 7.12
CA TYR A 150 -23.39 32.91 5.79
C TYR A 150 -22.44 31.76 5.97
N GLU A 151 -22.64 30.70 5.22
CA GLU A 151 -21.75 29.54 5.21
C GLU A 151 -20.77 29.62 4.03
N VAL A 152 -19.50 29.36 4.33
CA VAL A 152 -18.41 29.28 3.34
C VAL A 152 -17.90 27.86 3.28
N THR A 153 -17.80 27.30 2.09
CA THR A 153 -17.29 25.94 1.91
C THR A 153 -15.90 25.96 1.29
N TYR A 154 -14.95 25.30 1.95
CA TYR A 154 -13.60 25.04 1.44
C TYR A 154 -13.50 23.60 0.97
N SER A 155 -12.88 23.37 -0.20
CA SER A 155 -12.72 22.04 -0.79
C SER A 155 -11.36 21.90 -1.48
N ALA A 156 -10.67 20.77 -1.24
CA ALA A 156 -9.42 20.39 -1.87
C ALA A 156 -9.51 18.99 -2.48
#